data_517178b261bb1619c1f259b6a90ae94f
#
_entry.id   517178b261bb1619c1f259b6a90ae94f
#
_cell.length_a   1.000
_cell.length_b   1.000
_cell.length_c   1.000
_cell.angle_alpha   90.00
_cell.angle_beta   90.00
_cell.angle_gamma   90.00
#
_symmetry.space_group_name_H-M   'P 1'
#
loop_
_entity.id
_entity.type
_entity.pdbx_description
1 polymer ?
#
loop_
_entity_poly.entity_id
_entity_poly.type
_entity_poly.pdbx_seq_one_letter_code
_entity_poly.pdbx_strand_id
1 'polypeptide(L)'
;MRTNIFIHFLFSLLIFSCSNKEETNNSLDTNKKSNINQFIHLTSDQLKNSGIIIGKPEQKNISSVLKVNGKIEVPPQNMISISVPMGGYLKETKLIPGMLIKKGEVIATLEDQQYIQLQQEFLTTKNKLIFLEKEFERQKELNKSKASSDKIFQEAENNFKEQKIILKSISEKLRLIGINPDKLDENNLSRTINLFAPINGFVSLVNVNIGKYVNPSDVLFELINPDDIHLVLTVFEKDVQLIAIGQKLLAFTNNDARKKFPCEILLISQNLNSDRSVDVHCHFDSFDKSLIPGMYMNAEIEYNTNDALVVPDDAIVNFESKNYVFISTSSTDFEMKEVTIGESENGFTQLLNAEFIKNKNVVTKKYTL
;
A
#
# COMPACT_ATOMS: atom_id res chain seq x y z
N MET A 1 -39.80 -10.79 -39.09
CA MET A 1 -40.84 -9.78 -39.45
C MET A 1 -40.19 -8.45 -39.27
N ARG A 2 -39.83 -7.86 -40.40
CA ARG A 2 -40.30 -6.57 -40.97
C ARG A 2 -39.84 -5.35 -40.11
N THR A 3 -39.19 -4.30 -40.54
CA THR A 3 -38.92 -3.78 -41.91
C THR A 3 -37.91 -2.61 -41.80
N ASN A 4 -37.06 -2.49 -42.80
CA ASN A 4 -36.25 -1.35 -43.24
C ASN A 4 -36.96 -0.01 -43.15
N ILE A 5 -36.20 1.09 -42.98
CA ILE A 5 -36.34 2.28 -43.83
C ILE A 5 -34.98 2.98 -43.96
N PHE A 6 -34.49 3.00 -45.19
CA PHE A 6 -33.49 3.89 -45.81
C PHE A 6 -34.08 5.25 -46.04
N ILE A 7 -33.32 6.33 -45.80
CA ILE A 7 -33.54 7.62 -46.54
C ILE A 7 -32.16 8.23 -46.82
N HIS A 8 -31.81 8.14 -48.09
CA HIS A 8 -30.86 9.01 -48.77
C HIS A 8 -31.39 10.41 -48.86
N PHE A 9 -30.56 11.45 -48.68
CA PHE A 9 -30.71 12.70 -49.40
C PHE A 9 -29.40 13.21 -49.94
N LEU A 10 -29.41 13.36 -51.21
CA LEU A 10 -28.37 13.67 -52.20
C LEU A 10 -28.49 15.17 -52.55
N PHE A 11 -27.37 15.76 -52.95
CA PHE A 11 -27.26 16.89 -53.88
C PHE A 11 -27.32 18.33 -53.33
N SER A 12 -26.26 19.11 -53.46
CA SER A 12 -26.15 20.07 -54.54
C SER A 12 -24.80 20.76 -54.60
N LEU A 13 -24.15 20.58 -55.69
CA LEU A 13 -22.96 21.24 -56.23
C LEU A 13 -23.38 22.59 -56.82
N LEU A 14 -22.71 23.68 -56.53
CA LEU A 14 -22.70 24.88 -57.37
C LEU A 14 -21.34 25.52 -57.42
N ILE A 15 -20.78 25.42 -58.63
CA ILE A 15 -19.58 26.08 -59.13
C ILE A 15 -19.99 27.39 -59.79
N PHE A 16 -19.32 28.51 -59.52
CA PHE A 16 -19.14 29.66 -60.39
C PHE A 16 -17.94 30.44 -59.86
N SER A 17 -16.89 30.48 -60.54
CA SER A 17 -16.41 31.10 -61.75
C SER A 17 -15.72 32.44 -61.54
N CYS A 18 -14.53 32.49 -62.08
CA CYS A 18 -13.47 33.48 -62.17
C CYS A 18 -13.92 34.93 -62.33
N SER A 19 -13.12 35.86 -61.78
CA SER A 19 -12.71 37.08 -62.50
C SER A 19 -11.36 37.58 -62.00
N ASN A 20 -10.39 37.64 -62.90
CA ASN A 20 -9.10 38.30 -62.79
C ASN A 20 -9.29 39.81 -62.62
N LYS A 21 -8.49 40.43 -61.74
CA LYS A 21 -7.90 41.75 -62.04
C LYS A 21 -6.61 41.99 -61.23
N GLU A 22 -5.66 42.52 -61.91
CA GLU A 22 -4.26 42.76 -61.70
C GLU A 22 -3.88 43.63 -60.50
N GLU A 23 -2.70 43.30 -59.94
CA GLU A 23 -1.61 44.14 -59.47
C GLU A 23 -1.91 45.38 -58.62
N THR A 24 -1.47 45.28 -57.38
CA THR A 24 -0.52 46.29 -56.86
C THR A 24 0.34 45.64 -55.79
N ASN A 25 1.63 45.63 -56.03
CA ASN A 25 2.71 45.34 -55.08
C ASN A 25 2.58 46.23 -53.85
N ASN A 26 2.35 45.57 -52.68
CA ASN A 26 2.80 46.15 -51.41
C ASN A 26 3.36 45.02 -50.57
N SER A 27 4.66 44.87 -50.68
CA SER A 27 5.49 44.14 -49.75
C SER A 27 5.33 44.72 -48.37
N LEU A 28 4.43 44.10 -47.58
CA LEU A 28 4.42 44.31 -46.13
C LEU A 28 5.30 43.24 -45.53
N ASP A 29 6.53 43.61 -45.28
CA ASP A 29 7.50 42.98 -44.41
C ASP A 29 6.85 42.66 -43.04
N THR A 30 6.36 41.42 -42.87
CA THR A 30 5.99 40.90 -41.56
C THR A 30 7.10 40.12 -40.94
N ASN A 31 8.26 40.73 -40.81
CA ASN A 31 9.31 40.34 -39.91
C ASN A 31 9.57 41.45 -38.91
N LYS A 32 8.55 41.78 -38.09
CA LYS A 32 8.80 42.43 -36.82
C LYS A 32 9.21 41.35 -35.81
N LYS A 33 10.48 40.87 -35.90
CA LYS A 33 11.19 40.51 -34.69
C LYS A 33 11.12 41.74 -33.78
N SER A 34 10.34 41.67 -32.73
CA SER A 34 10.41 42.62 -31.64
C SER A 34 11.88 42.54 -31.10
N ASN A 35 12.69 43.48 -31.51
CA ASN A 35 13.97 43.73 -30.85
C ASN A 35 13.61 44.18 -29.44
N ILE A 36 13.46 43.22 -28.52
CA ILE A 36 13.42 43.46 -27.10
C ILE A 36 14.75 44.13 -26.81
N ASN A 37 14.74 45.41 -26.38
CA ASN A 37 15.95 46.07 -25.92
C ASN A 37 16.52 45.23 -24.78
N GLN A 38 17.57 44.49 -25.05
CA GLN A 38 18.24 43.62 -24.08
C GLN A 38 18.91 44.43 -22.95
N PHE A 39 19.03 45.73 -23.11
CA PHE A 39 19.66 46.63 -22.16
C PHE A 39 18.64 47.62 -21.61
N ILE A 40 18.61 47.74 -20.29
CA ILE A 40 17.79 48.71 -19.55
C ILE A 40 18.72 49.62 -18.79
N HIS A 41 18.54 50.94 -18.99
CA HIS A 41 19.22 51.95 -18.24
C HIS A 41 18.25 52.57 -17.23
N LEU A 42 18.60 52.59 -15.94
CA LEU A 42 17.85 53.22 -14.86
C LEU A 42 18.59 54.42 -14.36
N THR A 43 17.92 55.57 -14.12
CA THR A 43 18.51 56.67 -13.43
C THR A 43 18.75 56.35 -11.95
N SER A 44 19.66 57.06 -11.28
CA SER A 44 19.95 56.84 -9.86
C SER A 44 18.73 57.00 -8.96
N ASP A 45 17.80 57.87 -9.32
CA ASP A 45 16.53 58.08 -8.59
C ASP A 45 15.55 56.92 -8.83
N GLN A 46 15.46 56.44 -10.07
CA GLN A 46 14.65 55.24 -10.41
C GLN A 46 15.16 54.02 -9.67
N LEU A 47 16.49 53.82 -9.60
CA LEU A 47 17.09 52.71 -8.92
C LEU A 47 16.80 52.75 -7.39
N LYS A 48 16.92 53.94 -6.76
CA LYS A 48 16.57 54.08 -5.35
C LYS A 48 15.11 53.81 -5.03
N ASN A 49 14.22 54.25 -5.91
CA ASN A 49 12.76 54.10 -5.73
C ASN A 49 12.26 52.70 -6.11
N SER A 50 12.96 51.97 -6.97
CA SER A 50 12.55 50.64 -7.43
C SER A 50 12.77 49.54 -6.40
N GLY A 51 13.56 49.80 -5.32
CA GLY A 51 13.85 48.76 -4.31
C GLY A 51 14.59 47.52 -4.84
N ILE A 52 15.25 47.64 -6.00
CA ILE A 52 16.02 46.56 -6.61
C ILE A 52 17.19 46.20 -5.70
N ILE A 53 17.34 44.92 -5.42
CA ILE A 53 18.49 44.38 -4.71
C ILE A 53 19.34 43.60 -5.70
N ILE A 54 20.66 43.89 -5.68
CA ILE A 54 21.64 43.21 -6.52
C ILE A 54 22.42 42.22 -5.64
N GLY A 55 22.55 40.98 -6.11
CA GLY A 55 23.30 39.91 -5.43
C GLY A 55 23.99 39.01 -6.42
N LYS A 56 24.60 37.96 -5.96
CA LYS A 56 25.19 36.89 -6.82
C LYS A 56 24.32 35.64 -6.77
N PRO A 57 24.28 34.91 -7.87
CA PRO A 57 23.74 33.53 -7.82
C PRO A 57 24.51 32.71 -6.80
N GLU A 58 23.81 31.84 -6.10
CA GLU A 58 24.37 30.95 -5.08
C GLU A 58 24.44 29.52 -5.59
N GLN A 59 25.37 28.72 -5.06
CA GLN A 59 25.34 27.27 -5.22
C GLN A 59 24.64 26.69 -4.00
N LYS A 60 23.55 25.94 -4.26
CA LYS A 60 22.79 25.26 -3.22
C LYS A 60 22.43 23.86 -3.68
N ASN A 61 22.36 22.94 -2.73
CA ASN A 61 21.75 21.65 -2.98
C ASN A 61 20.26 21.85 -3.15
N ILE A 62 19.74 21.52 -4.32
CA ILE A 62 18.31 21.45 -4.61
C ILE A 62 17.94 20.00 -4.82
N SER A 63 16.91 19.55 -4.13
CA SER A 63 16.33 18.22 -4.29
C SER A 63 15.06 18.34 -5.10
N SER A 64 14.93 17.52 -6.11
CA SER A 64 13.63 17.31 -6.77
C SER A 64 12.76 16.46 -5.87
N VAL A 65 11.48 16.83 -5.75
CA VAL A 65 10.52 16.12 -4.89
C VAL A 65 9.48 15.43 -5.74
N LEU A 66 9.44 14.09 -5.66
CA LEU A 66 8.38 13.28 -6.22
C LEU A 66 7.22 13.22 -5.22
N LYS A 67 6.04 13.71 -5.63
CA LYS A 67 4.82 13.64 -4.84
C LYS A 67 3.98 12.46 -5.30
N VAL A 68 3.71 11.55 -4.38
CA VAL A 68 2.94 10.33 -4.62
C VAL A 68 1.89 10.16 -3.54
N ASN A 69 0.93 9.31 -3.78
CA ASN A 69 -0.09 8.94 -2.80
C ASN A 69 -0.10 7.44 -2.57
N GLY A 70 -0.73 7.03 -1.49
CA GLY A 70 -0.88 5.64 -1.13
C GLY A 70 -1.85 5.45 0.01
N LYS A 71 -1.82 4.28 0.58
CA LYS A 71 -2.66 3.90 1.73
C LYS A 71 -1.88 3.10 2.74
N ILE A 72 -2.34 3.17 3.98
CA ILE A 72 -1.80 2.32 5.05
C ILE A 72 -2.38 0.93 4.89
N GLU A 73 -1.53 -0.08 4.85
CA GLU A 73 -1.91 -1.48 4.80
C GLU A 73 -1.30 -2.26 5.96
N VAL A 74 -1.95 -3.37 6.30
CA VAL A 74 -1.39 -4.37 7.22
C VAL A 74 -0.80 -5.48 6.37
N PRO A 75 0.47 -5.85 6.58
CA PRO A 75 1.06 -6.99 5.89
C PRO A 75 0.25 -8.27 6.09
N PRO A 76 0.17 -9.16 5.09
CA PRO A 76 -0.62 -10.39 5.18
C PRO A 76 -0.32 -11.27 6.39
N GLN A 77 0.93 -11.27 6.89
CA GLN A 77 1.32 -12.01 8.10
C GLN A 77 0.68 -11.47 9.38
N ASN A 78 0.19 -10.23 9.38
CA ASN A 78 -0.46 -9.57 10.50
C ASN A 78 -2.00 -9.49 10.34
N MET A 79 -2.53 -10.11 9.27
CA MET A 79 -3.95 -10.33 9.05
C MET A 79 -4.28 -11.80 9.22
N ILE A 80 -5.26 -12.11 10.05
CA ILE A 80 -5.66 -13.50 10.31
C ILE A 80 -7.14 -13.66 10.03
N SER A 81 -7.46 -14.53 9.10
CA SER A 81 -8.82 -15.00 8.85
C SER A 81 -9.13 -16.17 9.76
N ILE A 82 -10.17 -16.04 10.56
CA ILE A 82 -10.63 -17.08 11.48
C ILE A 82 -11.74 -17.88 10.82
N SER A 83 -11.47 -19.17 10.64
CA SER A 83 -12.44 -20.19 10.25
C SER A 83 -12.54 -21.26 11.32
N VAL A 84 -13.42 -22.23 11.14
CA VAL A 84 -13.63 -23.34 12.09
C VAL A 84 -13.06 -24.62 11.53
N PRO A 85 -12.43 -25.47 12.36
CA PRO A 85 -11.90 -26.76 11.89
C PRO A 85 -13.00 -27.81 11.64
N MET A 86 -14.19 -27.62 12.24
CA MET A 86 -15.36 -28.47 12.10
C MET A 86 -16.61 -27.59 12.16
N GLY A 87 -17.57 -27.82 11.26
CA GLY A 87 -18.80 -27.04 11.17
C GLY A 87 -19.67 -27.10 12.42
N GLY A 88 -20.58 -26.13 12.52
CA GLY A 88 -21.51 -26.02 13.63
C GLY A 88 -22.30 -24.73 13.60
N TYR A 89 -23.28 -24.59 14.48
CA TYR A 89 -24.06 -23.37 14.65
C TYR A 89 -23.32 -22.40 15.55
N LEU A 90 -23.19 -21.15 15.12
CA LEU A 90 -22.66 -20.09 16.00
C LEU A 90 -23.66 -19.81 17.12
N LYS A 91 -23.33 -20.25 18.33
CA LYS A 91 -24.15 -20.05 19.52
C LYS A 91 -23.99 -18.68 20.12
N GLU A 92 -22.76 -18.21 20.21
CA GLU A 92 -22.43 -16.92 20.86
C GLU A 92 -21.17 -16.33 20.26
N THR A 93 -21.17 -15.00 20.08
CA THR A 93 -19.99 -14.18 19.87
C THR A 93 -20.25 -12.79 20.44
N LYS A 94 -19.20 -12.17 20.98
CA LYS A 94 -19.23 -10.77 21.48
C LYS A 94 -18.47 -9.82 20.58
N LEU A 95 -17.90 -10.34 19.47
CA LEU A 95 -17.04 -9.56 18.60
C LEU A 95 -17.83 -8.53 17.82
N ILE A 96 -17.29 -7.31 17.81
CA ILE A 96 -17.76 -6.20 17.00
C ILE A 96 -16.54 -5.62 16.29
N PRO A 97 -16.64 -5.19 15.00
CA PRO A 97 -15.54 -4.50 14.32
C PRO A 97 -14.98 -3.33 15.13
N GLY A 98 -13.66 -3.22 15.20
CA GLY A 98 -12.93 -2.25 16.03
C GLY A 98 -12.62 -2.70 17.46
N MET A 99 -13.16 -3.83 17.92
CA MET A 99 -12.93 -4.34 19.28
C MET A 99 -11.50 -4.87 19.44
N LEU A 100 -10.83 -4.49 20.54
CA LEU A 100 -9.55 -5.03 20.95
C LEU A 100 -9.72 -6.44 21.51
N ILE A 101 -8.88 -7.37 21.08
CA ILE A 101 -8.85 -8.76 21.55
C ILE A 101 -7.46 -9.16 21.99
N LYS A 102 -7.39 -10.13 22.90
CA LYS A 102 -6.14 -10.71 23.38
C LYS A 102 -5.99 -12.15 22.90
N LYS A 103 -4.77 -12.55 22.61
CA LYS A 103 -4.43 -13.95 22.30
C LYS A 103 -4.93 -14.89 23.40
N GLY A 104 -5.65 -15.96 22.99
CA GLY A 104 -6.23 -16.93 23.91
C GLY A 104 -7.61 -16.53 24.48
N GLU A 105 -8.14 -15.35 24.16
CA GLU A 105 -9.50 -14.94 24.50
C GLU A 105 -10.52 -15.75 23.69
N VAL A 106 -11.64 -16.14 24.32
CA VAL A 106 -12.76 -16.81 23.65
C VAL A 106 -13.49 -15.79 22.80
N ILE A 107 -13.48 -15.97 21.49
CA ILE A 107 -14.08 -15.08 20.51
C ILE A 107 -15.44 -15.54 20.01
N ALA A 108 -15.69 -16.87 20.06
CA ALA A 108 -16.96 -17.46 19.67
C ALA A 108 -17.16 -18.81 20.34
N THR A 109 -18.42 -19.21 20.50
CA THR A 109 -18.82 -20.55 20.92
C THR A 109 -19.72 -21.15 19.83
N LEU A 110 -19.35 -22.33 19.38
CA LEU A 110 -20.12 -23.10 18.41
C LEU A 110 -20.79 -24.28 19.10
N GLU A 111 -21.94 -24.73 18.55
CA GLU A 111 -22.59 -25.96 19.01
C GLU A 111 -22.99 -26.82 17.84
N ASP A 112 -22.76 -28.12 17.99
CA ASP A 112 -23.18 -29.13 17.04
C ASP A 112 -23.23 -30.53 17.69
N GLN A 113 -24.14 -31.41 17.19
CA GLN A 113 -24.21 -32.79 17.62
C GLN A 113 -22.94 -33.59 17.26
N GLN A 114 -22.26 -33.25 16.18
CA GLN A 114 -21.02 -33.90 15.75
C GLN A 114 -19.94 -33.85 16.83
N TYR A 115 -19.91 -32.80 17.64
CA TYR A 115 -18.92 -32.68 18.72
C TYR A 115 -19.15 -33.75 19.80
N ILE A 116 -20.40 -34.08 20.13
CA ILE A 116 -20.72 -35.18 21.05
C ILE A 116 -20.34 -36.52 20.43
N GLN A 117 -20.66 -36.73 19.14
CA GLN A 117 -20.34 -37.99 18.44
C GLN A 117 -18.82 -38.25 18.43
N LEU A 118 -18.00 -37.26 18.15
CA LEU A 118 -16.54 -37.39 18.15
C LEU A 118 -15.99 -37.74 19.53
N GLN A 119 -16.53 -37.13 20.59
CA GLN A 119 -16.15 -37.44 21.97
C GLN A 119 -16.59 -38.84 22.38
N GLN A 120 -17.79 -39.26 22.01
CA GLN A 120 -18.26 -40.62 22.23
C GLN A 120 -17.38 -41.63 21.51
N GLU A 121 -17.04 -41.42 20.24
CA GLU A 121 -16.14 -42.27 19.47
C GLU A 121 -14.78 -42.42 20.15
N PHE A 122 -14.21 -41.33 20.67
CA PHE A 122 -12.95 -41.33 21.42
C PHE A 122 -13.07 -42.25 22.65
N LEU A 123 -14.07 -42.06 23.51
CA LEU A 123 -14.22 -42.82 24.75
C LEU A 123 -14.43 -44.30 24.49
N THR A 124 -15.29 -44.66 23.51
CA THR A 124 -15.54 -46.07 23.14
C THR A 124 -14.29 -46.73 22.56
N THR A 125 -13.52 -45.99 21.72
CA THR A 125 -12.25 -46.46 21.15
C THR A 125 -11.19 -46.65 22.24
N LYS A 126 -11.12 -45.74 23.22
CA LYS A 126 -10.21 -45.82 24.37
C LYS A 126 -10.51 -47.08 25.22
N ASN A 127 -11.79 -47.33 25.50
CA ASN A 127 -12.19 -48.53 26.26
C ASN A 127 -11.88 -49.81 25.49
N LYS A 128 -12.12 -49.83 24.18
CA LYS A 128 -11.79 -50.96 23.31
C LYS A 128 -10.26 -51.23 23.28
N LEU A 129 -9.47 -50.17 23.26
CA LEU A 129 -7.99 -50.30 23.28
C LEU A 129 -7.53 -50.98 24.56
N ILE A 130 -8.07 -50.61 25.74
CA ILE A 130 -7.73 -51.21 27.02
C ILE A 130 -8.04 -52.72 27.02
N PHE A 131 -9.17 -53.13 26.40
CA PHE A 131 -9.53 -54.51 26.27
C PHE A 131 -8.54 -55.26 25.33
N LEU A 132 -8.20 -54.70 24.17
CA LEU A 132 -7.32 -55.29 23.19
C LEU A 132 -5.86 -55.39 23.71
N GLU A 133 -5.42 -54.40 24.51
CA GLU A 133 -4.14 -54.45 25.15
C GLU A 133 -4.01 -55.65 26.08
N LYS A 134 -5.02 -55.89 26.95
CA LYS A 134 -5.06 -57.05 27.83
C LYS A 134 -5.10 -58.35 27.04
N GLU A 135 -5.85 -58.41 25.91
CA GLU A 135 -5.91 -59.58 25.06
C GLU A 135 -4.56 -59.83 24.38
N PHE A 136 -3.92 -58.83 23.87
CA PHE A 136 -2.58 -58.94 23.29
C PHE A 136 -1.55 -59.47 24.31
N GLU A 137 -1.50 -58.94 25.52
CA GLU A 137 -0.61 -59.40 26.58
C GLU A 137 -0.92 -60.86 26.97
N ARG A 138 -2.20 -61.26 27.06
CA ARG A 138 -2.62 -62.63 27.31
C ARG A 138 -2.15 -63.60 26.20
N GLN A 139 -2.38 -63.26 24.93
CA GLN A 139 -1.96 -64.09 23.79
C GLN A 139 -0.42 -64.16 23.68
N LYS A 140 0.28 -63.14 24.04
CA LYS A 140 1.74 -63.10 24.08
C LYS A 140 2.31 -64.10 25.13
N GLU A 141 1.71 -64.18 26.32
CA GLU A 141 2.12 -65.16 27.35
C GLU A 141 1.77 -66.60 26.96
N LEU A 142 0.57 -66.82 26.37
CA LEU A 142 0.17 -68.14 25.87
C LEU A 142 1.05 -68.61 24.71
N ASN A 143 1.44 -67.74 23.81
CA ASN A 143 2.35 -68.06 22.71
C ASN A 143 3.77 -68.39 23.21
N LYS A 144 4.30 -67.66 24.15
CA LYS A 144 5.60 -67.96 24.81
C LYS A 144 5.59 -69.39 25.42
N SER A 145 4.48 -69.79 26.04
CA SER A 145 4.33 -71.12 26.63
C SER A 145 3.91 -72.17 25.59
N LYS A 146 3.85 -71.86 24.31
CA LYS A 146 3.38 -72.73 23.21
C LYS A 146 1.91 -73.21 23.38
N ALA A 147 1.13 -72.51 24.16
CA ALA A 147 -0.29 -72.83 24.38
C ALA A 147 -1.22 -72.10 23.39
N SER A 148 -0.72 -71.18 22.55
CA SER A 148 -1.45 -70.50 21.47
C SER A 148 -0.61 -70.51 20.20
N SER A 149 -1.29 -70.49 19.02
CA SER A 149 -0.57 -70.43 17.74
C SER A 149 -0.03 -69.02 17.44
N ASP A 150 1.05 -68.95 16.63
CA ASP A 150 1.62 -67.68 16.15
C ASP A 150 0.59 -66.83 15.43
N LYS A 151 -0.35 -67.45 14.69
CA LYS A 151 -1.40 -66.74 14.00
C LYS A 151 -2.30 -65.95 14.96
N ILE A 152 -2.77 -66.59 16.04
CA ILE A 152 -3.64 -65.97 17.05
C ILE A 152 -2.91 -64.83 17.75
N PHE A 153 -1.64 -64.97 18.07
CA PHE A 153 -0.82 -63.95 18.65
C PHE A 153 -0.66 -62.73 17.70
N GLN A 154 -0.32 -62.98 16.43
CA GLN A 154 -0.19 -61.92 15.40
C GLN A 154 -1.50 -61.19 15.17
N GLU A 155 -2.63 -61.91 15.20
CA GLU A 155 -3.95 -61.27 15.08
C GLU A 155 -4.27 -60.34 16.27
N ALA A 156 -3.98 -60.79 17.50
CA ALA A 156 -4.18 -59.96 18.66
C ALA A 156 -3.23 -58.74 18.66
N GLU A 157 -1.97 -58.89 18.22
CA GLU A 157 -1.00 -57.82 18.04
C GLU A 157 -1.51 -56.80 17.01
N ASN A 158 -1.97 -57.25 15.86
CA ASN A 158 -2.50 -56.38 14.80
C ASN A 158 -3.71 -55.59 15.26
N ASN A 159 -4.69 -56.25 15.89
CA ASN A 159 -5.89 -55.61 16.42
C ASN A 159 -5.58 -54.51 17.45
N PHE A 160 -4.63 -54.79 18.34
CA PHE A 160 -4.15 -53.80 19.32
C PHE A 160 -3.49 -52.60 18.63
N LYS A 161 -2.55 -52.84 17.69
CA LYS A 161 -1.88 -51.77 16.92
C LYS A 161 -2.85 -50.90 16.13
N GLU A 162 -3.80 -51.52 15.44
CA GLU A 162 -4.82 -50.82 14.68
C GLU A 162 -5.66 -49.91 15.59
N GLN A 163 -6.16 -50.46 16.71
CA GLN A 163 -7.00 -49.67 17.63
C GLN A 163 -6.21 -48.49 18.23
N LYS A 164 -4.90 -48.65 18.48
CA LYS A 164 -4.01 -47.61 18.97
C LYS A 164 -3.87 -46.45 17.95
N ILE A 165 -3.78 -46.81 16.65
CA ILE A 165 -3.73 -45.81 15.58
C ILE A 165 -5.05 -45.05 15.49
N ILE A 166 -6.20 -45.76 15.55
CA ILE A 166 -7.54 -45.15 15.52
C ILE A 166 -7.70 -44.17 16.68
N LEU A 167 -7.35 -44.58 17.91
CA LEU A 167 -7.45 -43.72 19.09
C LEU A 167 -6.57 -42.46 18.92
N LYS A 168 -5.35 -42.60 18.39
CA LYS A 168 -4.46 -41.46 18.14
C LYS A 168 -5.06 -40.48 17.13
N SER A 169 -5.64 -41.00 16.03
CA SER A 169 -6.30 -40.19 15.02
C SER A 169 -7.47 -39.37 15.59
N ILE A 170 -8.34 -40.01 16.38
CA ILE A 170 -9.47 -39.33 17.02
C ILE A 170 -8.99 -38.31 18.05
N SER A 171 -7.91 -38.61 18.78
CA SER A 171 -7.29 -37.66 19.72
C SER A 171 -6.86 -36.38 19.03
N GLU A 172 -6.24 -36.46 17.85
CA GLU A 172 -5.80 -35.29 17.09
C GLU A 172 -7.01 -34.51 16.55
N LYS A 173 -8.09 -35.18 16.11
CA LYS A 173 -9.32 -34.49 15.71
C LYS A 173 -9.95 -33.71 16.88
N LEU A 174 -9.96 -34.27 18.10
CA LEU A 174 -10.44 -33.57 19.30
C LEU A 174 -9.57 -32.35 19.62
N ARG A 175 -8.23 -32.48 19.55
CA ARG A 175 -7.31 -31.36 19.79
C ARG A 175 -7.52 -30.23 18.78
N LEU A 176 -7.78 -30.59 17.51
CA LEU A 176 -8.02 -29.62 16.45
C LEU A 176 -9.23 -28.72 16.75
N ILE A 177 -10.27 -29.26 17.40
CA ILE A 177 -11.44 -28.50 17.81
C ILE A 177 -11.35 -27.93 19.24
N GLY A 178 -10.15 -27.98 19.84
CA GLY A 178 -9.90 -27.38 21.15
C GLY A 178 -10.33 -28.25 22.35
N ILE A 179 -10.74 -29.52 22.12
CA ILE A 179 -11.06 -30.46 23.21
C ILE A 179 -9.80 -31.23 23.61
N ASN A 180 -9.48 -31.21 24.91
CA ASN A 180 -8.36 -32.00 25.44
C ASN A 180 -8.77 -33.46 25.68
N PRO A 181 -8.25 -34.46 24.90
CA PRO A 181 -8.60 -35.86 25.06
C PRO A 181 -8.19 -36.46 26.40
N ASP A 182 -7.14 -35.93 27.04
CA ASP A 182 -6.61 -36.45 28.30
C ASP A 182 -7.50 -36.11 29.50
N LYS A 183 -8.36 -35.09 29.36
CA LYS A 183 -9.31 -34.65 30.36
C LYS A 183 -10.75 -35.08 30.07
N LEU A 184 -10.95 -35.78 28.94
CA LEU A 184 -12.28 -36.18 28.49
C LEU A 184 -12.71 -37.47 29.18
N ASP A 185 -13.88 -37.44 29.80
CA ASP A 185 -14.56 -38.59 30.41
C ASP A 185 -16.06 -38.56 30.13
N GLU A 186 -16.82 -39.58 30.60
CA GLU A 186 -18.25 -39.74 30.35
C GLU A 186 -19.15 -38.68 30.98
N ASN A 187 -18.61 -37.88 31.97
CA ASN A 187 -19.38 -36.91 32.72
C ASN A 187 -19.24 -35.49 32.14
N ASN A 188 -18.22 -35.28 31.24
CA ASN A 188 -17.90 -33.94 30.74
C ASN A 188 -18.08 -33.79 29.21
N LEU A 189 -18.91 -34.62 28.60
CA LEU A 189 -19.28 -34.48 27.18
C LEU A 189 -19.91 -33.12 26.91
N SER A 190 -19.40 -32.41 25.91
CA SER A 190 -19.88 -31.10 25.53
C SER A 190 -20.40 -31.05 24.11
N ARG A 191 -21.56 -30.41 23.91
CA ARG A 191 -22.10 -30.09 22.59
C ARG A 191 -21.51 -28.81 22.01
N THR A 192 -20.68 -28.10 22.79
CA THR A 192 -20.11 -26.81 22.40
C THR A 192 -18.59 -26.85 22.38
N ILE A 193 -18.02 -26.09 21.46
CA ILE A 193 -16.59 -25.79 21.40
C ILE A 193 -16.37 -24.29 21.41
N ASN A 194 -15.22 -23.87 21.96
CA ASN A 194 -14.80 -22.48 21.97
C ASN A 194 -13.76 -22.21 20.89
N LEU A 195 -13.91 -21.11 20.20
CA LEU A 195 -12.93 -20.56 19.28
C LEU A 195 -12.13 -19.46 19.98
N PHE A 196 -10.82 -19.55 19.87
CA PHE A 196 -9.90 -18.65 20.57
C PHE A 196 -9.17 -17.72 19.61
N ALA A 197 -8.90 -16.48 20.04
CA ALA A 197 -8.07 -15.55 19.30
C ALA A 197 -6.60 -16.06 19.22
N PRO A 198 -6.02 -16.20 18.02
CA PRO A 198 -4.64 -16.66 17.86
C PRO A 198 -3.60 -15.55 18.09
N ILE A 199 -4.00 -14.28 18.01
CA ILE A 199 -3.15 -13.09 18.17
C ILE A 199 -3.76 -12.05 19.12
N ASN A 200 -2.94 -11.10 19.56
CA ASN A 200 -3.43 -9.81 20.06
C ASN A 200 -3.73 -8.90 18.86
N GLY A 201 -4.76 -8.09 18.93
CA GLY A 201 -5.08 -7.17 17.82
C GLY A 201 -6.50 -6.66 17.89
N PHE A 202 -7.03 -6.27 16.74
CA PHE A 202 -8.37 -5.74 16.58
C PHE A 202 -9.19 -6.60 15.63
N VAL A 203 -10.51 -6.63 15.87
CA VAL A 203 -11.47 -7.21 14.94
C VAL A 203 -11.65 -6.26 13.77
N SER A 204 -11.28 -6.71 12.56
CA SER A 204 -11.48 -5.98 11.31
C SER A 204 -12.89 -6.19 10.77
N LEU A 205 -13.27 -7.47 10.60
CA LEU A 205 -14.56 -7.84 10.04
C LEU A 205 -15.22 -8.96 10.86
N VAL A 206 -16.56 -8.97 10.86
CA VAL A 206 -17.41 -10.01 11.40
C VAL A 206 -18.37 -10.45 10.30
N ASN A 207 -18.17 -11.66 9.75
CA ASN A 207 -18.88 -12.19 8.58
C ASN A 207 -19.97 -13.21 8.95
N VAL A 208 -20.30 -13.31 10.22
CA VAL A 208 -21.22 -14.33 10.75
C VAL A 208 -22.17 -13.74 11.77
N ASN A 209 -23.38 -14.30 11.83
CA ASN A 209 -24.41 -13.95 12.81
C ASN A 209 -24.71 -15.13 13.74
N ILE A 210 -25.12 -14.86 14.97
CA ILE A 210 -25.59 -15.88 15.92
C ILE A 210 -26.72 -16.67 15.29
N GLY A 211 -26.70 -18.01 15.45
CA GLY A 211 -27.64 -18.95 14.88
C GLY A 211 -27.33 -19.42 13.46
N LYS A 212 -26.33 -18.82 12.78
CA LYS A 212 -25.91 -19.30 11.45
C LYS A 212 -25.08 -20.59 11.58
N TYR A 213 -25.36 -21.55 10.69
CA TYR A 213 -24.48 -22.71 10.50
C TYR A 213 -23.24 -22.27 9.69
N VAL A 214 -22.04 -22.65 10.15
CA VAL A 214 -20.77 -22.31 9.52
C VAL A 214 -20.00 -23.57 9.15
N ASN A 215 -19.32 -23.53 8.01
CA ASN A 215 -18.49 -24.60 7.49
C ASN A 215 -17.00 -24.27 7.63
N PRO A 216 -16.08 -25.24 7.53
CA PRO A 216 -14.63 -25.01 7.59
C PRO A 216 -14.09 -24.02 6.55
N SER A 217 -14.78 -23.84 5.42
CA SER A 217 -14.41 -22.90 4.36
C SER A 217 -14.84 -21.47 4.64
N ASP A 218 -15.73 -21.25 5.63
CA ASP A 218 -16.28 -19.92 5.92
C ASP A 218 -15.30 -19.12 6.80
N VAL A 219 -14.98 -17.90 6.38
CA VAL A 219 -14.25 -16.94 7.22
C VAL A 219 -15.27 -16.24 8.11
N LEU A 220 -15.19 -16.49 9.41
CA LEU A 220 -16.10 -15.92 10.40
C LEU A 220 -15.67 -14.53 10.83
N PHE A 221 -14.40 -14.37 11.11
CA PHE A 221 -13.80 -13.12 11.61
C PHE A 221 -12.49 -12.84 10.90
N GLU A 222 -12.18 -11.57 10.74
CA GLU A 222 -10.85 -11.11 10.34
C GLU A 222 -10.26 -10.28 11.47
N LEU A 223 -9.06 -10.65 11.85
CA LEU A 223 -8.30 -10.01 12.92
C LEU A 223 -7.05 -9.38 12.34
N ILE A 224 -6.69 -8.19 12.82
CA ILE A 224 -5.49 -7.48 12.43
C ILE A 224 -4.64 -7.15 13.65
N ASN A 225 -3.33 -7.32 13.51
CA ASN A 225 -2.36 -6.73 14.43
C ASN A 225 -1.80 -5.45 13.80
N PRO A 226 -2.11 -4.26 14.35
CA PRO A 226 -1.65 -2.99 13.77
C PRO A 226 -0.22 -2.60 14.20
N ASP A 227 0.50 -3.43 14.95
CA ASP A 227 1.85 -3.09 15.44
C ASP A 227 2.87 -2.96 14.31
N ASP A 228 2.57 -3.54 13.14
CA ASP A 228 3.43 -3.50 11.95
C ASP A 228 2.58 -3.11 10.73
N ILE A 229 2.30 -1.82 10.63
CA ILE A 229 1.61 -1.22 9.48
C ILE A 229 2.61 -0.67 8.48
N HIS A 230 2.32 -0.83 7.21
CA HIS A 230 3.13 -0.31 6.12
C HIS A 230 2.36 0.75 5.34
N LEU A 231 3.10 1.73 4.82
CA LEU A 231 2.57 2.64 3.80
C LEU A 231 2.84 2.04 2.43
N VAL A 232 1.80 1.78 1.67
CA VAL A 232 1.91 1.31 0.27
C VAL A 232 1.63 2.48 -0.64
N LEU A 233 2.68 2.97 -1.29
CA LEU A 233 2.61 4.08 -2.24
C LEU A 233 2.40 3.56 -3.65
N THR A 234 1.60 4.27 -4.43
CA THR A 234 1.36 4.01 -5.85
C THR A 234 2.27 4.93 -6.67
N VAL A 235 3.28 4.36 -7.33
CA VAL A 235 4.25 5.09 -8.15
C VAL A 235 4.09 4.69 -9.61
N PHE A 236 3.93 5.67 -10.51
CA PHE A 236 3.79 5.39 -11.94
C PHE A 236 5.11 4.94 -12.58
N GLU A 237 5.02 4.07 -13.60
CA GLU A 237 6.15 3.48 -14.33
C GLU A 237 7.24 4.50 -14.70
N LYS A 238 6.84 5.69 -15.17
CA LYS A 238 7.76 6.76 -15.57
C LYS A 238 8.64 7.28 -14.43
N ASP A 239 8.17 7.16 -13.17
CA ASP A 239 8.80 7.73 -11.99
C ASP A 239 9.55 6.67 -11.16
N VAL A 240 9.38 5.37 -11.47
CA VAL A 240 10.00 4.26 -10.72
C VAL A 240 11.53 4.34 -10.69
N GLN A 241 12.14 4.84 -11.76
CA GLN A 241 13.60 4.96 -11.84
C GLN A 241 14.17 6.07 -10.95
N LEU A 242 13.30 6.93 -10.40
CA LEU A 242 13.69 8.03 -9.51
C LEU A 242 13.79 7.61 -8.05
N ILE A 243 13.34 6.41 -7.72
CA ILE A 243 13.27 5.91 -6.35
C ILE A 243 14.14 4.67 -6.15
N ALA A 244 14.58 4.44 -4.93
CA ALA A 244 15.41 3.30 -4.56
C ALA A 244 15.05 2.76 -3.19
N ILE A 245 15.32 1.46 -2.97
CA ILE A 245 15.18 0.83 -1.66
C ILE A 245 16.14 1.49 -0.68
N GLY A 246 15.67 1.74 0.56
CA GLY A 246 16.41 2.46 1.60
C GLY A 246 16.28 3.97 1.52
N GLN A 247 15.56 4.51 0.52
CA GLN A 247 15.34 5.94 0.39
C GLN A 247 14.32 6.42 1.42
N LYS A 248 14.65 7.55 2.06
CA LYS A 248 13.75 8.18 3.04
C LYS A 248 12.72 9.07 2.36
N LEU A 249 11.56 9.17 2.99
CA LEU A 249 10.46 9.99 2.53
C LEU A 249 9.65 10.54 3.70
N LEU A 250 8.85 11.55 3.44
CA LEU A 250 7.96 12.15 4.41
C LEU A 250 6.51 11.93 3.98
N ALA A 251 5.79 11.11 4.74
CA ALA A 251 4.37 10.88 4.53
C ALA A 251 3.51 11.81 5.39
N PHE A 252 2.31 12.13 4.95
CA PHE A 252 1.35 12.96 5.69
C PHE A 252 -0.09 12.66 5.25
N THR A 253 -1.03 12.92 6.16
CA THR A 253 -2.46 12.74 5.86
C THR A 253 -3.03 13.99 5.18
N ASN A 254 -4.13 13.83 4.43
CA ASN A 254 -4.83 14.96 3.82
C ASN A 254 -5.38 15.95 4.86
N ASN A 255 -5.68 15.47 6.09
CA ASN A 255 -6.28 16.29 7.14
C ASN A 255 -5.25 17.20 7.83
N ASP A 256 -4.00 16.78 7.91
CA ASP A 256 -2.92 17.57 8.52
C ASP A 256 -1.60 17.37 7.77
N ALA A 257 -1.38 18.23 6.78
CA ALA A 257 -0.15 18.21 5.99
C ALA A 257 1.09 18.69 6.78
N ARG A 258 0.90 19.30 7.96
CA ARG A 258 2.00 19.75 8.81
C ARG A 258 2.59 18.63 9.65
N LYS A 259 1.75 17.64 10.00
CA LYS A 259 2.25 16.45 10.73
C LYS A 259 2.86 15.48 9.72
N LYS A 260 4.20 15.45 9.67
CA LYS A 260 4.96 14.56 8.80
C LYS A 260 5.35 13.29 9.55
N PHE A 261 5.25 12.15 8.85
CA PHE A 261 5.63 10.83 9.33
C PHE A 261 6.83 10.35 8.50
N PRO A 262 8.04 10.30 9.10
CA PRO A 262 9.20 9.77 8.41
C PRO A 262 9.01 8.29 8.08
N CYS A 263 9.36 7.93 6.85
CA CYS A 263 9.27 6.56 6.34
C CYS A 263 10.51 6.24 5.50
N GLU A 264 10.73 4.94 5.29
CA GLU A 264 11.79 4.42 4.43
C GLU A 264 11.20 3.40 3.44
N ILE A 265 11.66 3.44 2.19
CA ILE A 265 11.26 2.47 1.16
C ILE A 265 11.91 1.12 1.46
N LEU A 266 11.09 0.12 1.78
CA LEU A 266 11.54 -1.26 2.02
C LEU A 266 11.61 -2.09 0.75
N LEU A 267 10.57 -1.96 -0.09
CA LEU A 267 10.38 -2.82 -1.26
C LEU A 267 9.70 -2.05 -2.38
N ILE A 268 10.16 -2.28 -3.59
CA ILE A 268 9.52 -1.82 -4.83
C ILE A 268 9.04 -3.05 -5.59
N SER A 269 7.74 -3.14 -5.86
CA SER A 269 7.16 -4.26 -6.61
C SER A 269 7.80 -4.37 -8.00
N GLN A 270 8.04 -5.60 -8.44
CA GLN A 270 8.61 -5.87 -9.77
C GLN A 270 7.53 -6.10 -10.83
N ASN A 271 6.25 -5.98 -10.47
CA ASN A 271 5.12 -6.14 -11.37
C ASN A 271 4.39 -4.80 -11.52
N LEU A 272 4.01 -4.48 -12.75
CA LEU A 272 3.13 -3.36 -13.05
C LEU A 272 1.68 -3.75 -12.81
N ASN A 273 0.95 -2.87 -12.13
CA ASN A 273 -0.49 -2.91 -12.03
C ASN A 273 -1.16 -2.57 -13.38
N SER A 274 -2.48 -2.81 -13.48
CA SER A 274 -3.27 -2.53 -14.70
C SER A 274 -3.27 -1.04 -15.10
N ASP A 275 -3.04 -0.14 -14.17
CA ASP A 275 -2.96 1.32 -14.36
C ASP A 275 -1.54 1.83 -14.64
N ARG A 276 -0.58 0.90 -14.90
CA ARG A 276 0.83 1.18 -15.14
C ARG A 276 1.53 1.83 -13.93
N SER A 277 1.13 1.44 -12.74
CA SER A 277 1.81 1.78 -11.50
C SER A 277 2.51 0.58 -10.89
N VAL A 278 3.39 0.82 -9.92
CA VAL A 278 3.98 -0.18 -9.04
C VAL A 278 3.63 0.17 -7.60
N ASP A 279 3.48 -0.86 -6.77
CA ASP A 279 3.33 -0.71 -5.34
C ASP A 279 4.71 -0.61 -4.69
N VAL A 280 4.89 0.44 -3.89
CA VAL A 280 6.12 0.71 -3.14
C VAL A 280 5.79 0.62 -1.65
N HIS A 281 6.33 -0.39 -0.99
CA HIS A 281 6.12 -0.62 0.42
C HIS A 281 7.14 0.16 1.24
N CYS A 282 6.62 0.98 2.15
CA CYS A 282 7.42 1.82 3.04
C CYS A 282 7.10 1.50 4.49
N HIS A 283 8.12 1.53 5.32
CA HIS A 283 8.00 1.36 6.76
C HIS A 283 8.05 2.71 7.44
N PHE A 284 7.23 2.92 8.48
CA PHE A 284 7.27 4.11 9.33
C PHE A 284 8.43 4.00 10.31
N ASP A 285 9.23 5.05 10.46
CA ASP A 285 10.35 5.09 11.44
C ASP A 285 9.85 4.93 12.87
N SER A 286 8.61 5.31 13.14
CA SER A 286 7.97 5.19 14.46
C SER A 286 6.49 4.88 14.32
N PHE A 287 5.98 4.01 15.22
CA PHE A 287 4.56 3.70 15.32
C PHE A 287 3.78 4.87 15.91
N ASP A 288 2.72 5.29 15.23
CA ASP A 288 1.75 6.30 15.73
C ASP A 288 0.34 5.69 15.72
N LYS A 289 -0.29 5.67 16.90
CA LYS A 289 -1.65 5.12 17.09
C LYS A 289 -2.74 5.84 16.30
N SER A 290 -2.46 7.04 15.78
CA SER A 290 -3.39 7.78 14.92
C SER A 290 -3.44 7.23 13.49
N LEU A 291 -2.46 6.40 13.11
CA LEU A 291 -2.39 5.77 11.81
C LEU A 291 -3.24 4.49 11.82
N ILE A 292 -4.30 4.48 11.04
CA ILE A 292 -5.25 3.36 10.96
C ILE A 292 -5.14 2.71 9.58
N PRO A 293 -5.10 1.37 9.49
CA PRO A 293 -5.16 0.66 8.21
C PRO A 293 -6.31 1.15 7.32
N GLY A 294 -6.04 1.32 6.03
CA GLY A 294 -6.99 1.87 5.07
C GLY A 294 -6.96 3.39 4.93
N MET A 295 -6.25 4.14 5.78
CA MET A 295 -6.10 5.60 5.62
C MET A 295 -5.28 5.92 4.38
N TYR A 296 -5.73 6.92 3.63
CA TYR A 296 -4.97 7.49 2.52
C TYR A 296 -3.94 8.50 3.02
N MET A 297 -2.75 8.43 2.45
CA MET A 297 -1.63 9.33 2.73
C MET A 297 -1.01 9.86 1.45
N ASN A 298 -0.45 11.06 1.53
CA ASN A 298 0.47 11.57 0.53
C ASN A 298 1.90 11.38 1.03
N ALA A 299 2.85 11.29 0.11
CA ALA A 299 4.26 11.21 0.43
C ALA A 299 5.08 12.11 -0.49
N GLU A 300 6.15 12.66 0.06
CA GLU A 300 7.17 13.45 -0.60
C GLU A 300 8.48 12.67 -0.53
N ILE A 301 8.98 12.27 -1.70
CA ILE A 301 10.21 11.50 -1.87
C ILE A 301 11.23 12.43 -2.53
N GLU A 302 12.31 12.77 -1.82
CA GLU A 302 13.39 13.57 -2.39
C GLU A 302 14.26 12.70 -3.28
N TYR A 303 14.53 13.16 -4.50
CA TYR A 303 15.43 12.50 -5.43
C TYR A 303 16.33 13.54 -6.12
N ASN A 304 17.44 13.08 -6.73
CA ASN A 304 18.40 13.96 -7.44
C ASN A 304 18.81 15.20 -6.67
N THR A 305 19.37 15.02 -5.47
CA THR A 305 20.00 16.13 -4.77
C THR A 305 21.28 16.53 -5.52
N ASN A 306 21.22 17.66 -6.22
CA ASN A 306 22.34 18.18 -7.00
C ASN A 306 22.74 19.56 -6.48
N ASP A 307 24.04 19.81 -6.52
CA ASP A 307 24.59 21.16 -6.30
C ASP A 307 24.29 22.02 -7.55
N ALA A 308 23.36 22.94 -7.42
CA ALA A 308 22.81 23.71 -8.52
C ALA A 308 23.07 25.21 -8.33
N LEU A 309 23.28 25.92 -9.44
CA LEU A 309 23.29 27.36 -9.46
C LEU A 309 21.89 27.90 -9.30
N VAL A 310 21.61 28.64 -8.25
CA VAL A 310 20.26 29.10 -7.91
C VAL A 310 20.22 30.63 -7.78
N VAL A 311 19.05 31.17 -8.01
CA VAL A 311 18.68 32.55 -7.70
C VAL A 311 17.39 32.57 -6.88
N PRO A 312 17.14 33.61 -6.07
CA PRO A 312 15.83 33.78 -5.44
C PRO A 312 14.71 33.81 -6.48
N ASP A 313 13.53 33.28 -6.18
CA ASP A 313 12.39 33.27 -7.11
C ASP A 313 12.04 34.67 -7.62
N ASP A 314 12.17 35.67 -6.78
CA ASP A 314 11.99 37.09 -7.12
C ASP A 314 12.95 37.61 -8.20
N ALA A 315 14.05 36.93 -8.46
CA ALA A 315 15.04 37.32 -9.48
C ALA A 315 14.57 36.93 -10.90
N ILE A 316 13.60 36.01 -11.01
CA ILE A 316 13.13 35.50 -12.29
C ILE A 316 11.96 36.35 -12.77
N VAL A 317 12.03 36.79 -14.01
CA VAL A 317 10.99 37.54 -14.68
C VAL A 317 10.45 36.72 -15.84
N ASN A 318 9.14 36.41 -15.82
CA ASN A 318 8.49 35.80 -16.95
C ASN A 318 7.98 36.89 -17.92
N PHE A 319 8.41 36.82 -19.17
CA PHE A 319 7.99 37.72 -20.23
C PHE A 319 7.81 36.93 -21.53
N GLU A 320 6.68 37.09 -22.21
CA GLU A 320 6.33 36.38 -23.45
C GLU A 320 6.54 34.85 -23.36
N SER A 321 6.13 34.25 -22.21
CA SER A 321 6.26 32.81 -21.94
C SER A 321 7.71 32.30 -21.84
N LYS A 322 8.67 33.19 -21.63
CA LYS A 322 10.09 32.89 -21.40
C LYS A 322 10.54 33.46 -20.08
N ASN A 323 11.55 32.85 -19.48
CA ASN A 323 12.13 33.25 -18.21
C ASN A 323 13.41 34.02 -18.45
N TYR A 324 13.56 35.13 -17.72
CA TYR A 324 14.71 36.02 -17.83
C TYR A 324 15.27 36.36 -16.46
N VAL A 325 16.55 36.63 -16.42
CA VAL A 325 17.24 37.30 -15.28
C VAL A 325 17.90 38.62 -15.76
N PHE A 326 18.02 39.60 -14.86
CA PHE A 326 18.70 40.84 -15.17
C PHE A 326 20.11 40.83 -14.57
N ILE A 327 21.10 40.96 -15.43
CA ILE A 327 22.52 41.05 -15.06
C ILE A 327 22.89 42.52 -14.94
N SER A 328 23.46 42.91 -13.79
CA SER A 328 24.01 44.24 -13.61
C SER A 328 25.33 44.34 -14.34
N THR A 329 25.41 45.18 -15.36
CA THR A 329 26.64 45.48 -16.10
C THR A 329 27.35 46.70 -15.59
N SER A 330 26.62 47.67 -15.00
CA SER A 330 27.11 48.81 -14.26
C SER A 330 26.18 49.12 -13.08
N SER A 331 26.44 50.22 -12.37
CA SER A 331 25.52 50.64 -11.27
C SER A 331 24.11 51.03 -11.74
N THR A 332 23.92 51.33 -13.01
CA THR A 332 22.65 51.81 -13.60
C THR A 332 22.17 51.01 -14.80
N ASP A 333 23.02 50.10 -15.32
CA ASP A 333 22.73 49.35 -16.54
C ASP A 333 22.52 47.88 -16.26
N PHE A 334 21.42 47.34 -16.83
CA PHE A 334 21.01 45.96 -16.67
C PHE A 334 20.81 45.31 -18.03
N GLU A 335 21.31 44.10 -18.17
CA GLU A 335 21.17 43.30 -19.38
C GLU A 335 20.17 42.16 -19.10
N MET A 336 19.08 42.07 -19.87
CA MET A 336 18.10 41.02 -19.76
C MET A 336 18.62 39.78 -20.51
N LYS A 337 18.71 38.64 -19.83
CA LYS A 337 19.16 37.35 -20.39
C LYS A 337 18.11 36.25 -20.18
N GLU A 338 17.79 35.57 -21.26
CA GLU A 338 16.94 34.40 -21.24
C GLU A 338 17.64 33.26 -20.48
N VAL A 339 16.92 32.63 -19.57
CA VAL A 339 17.38 31.49 -18.77
C VAL A 339 16.38 30.35 -18.83
N THR A 340 16.88 29.12 -18.74
CA THR A 340 16.07 27.94 -18.54
C THR A 340 16.05 27.64 -17.06
N ILE A 341 14.87 27.61 -16.47
CA ILE A 341 14.67 27.28 -15.06
C ILE A 341 14.52 25.78 -14.85
N GLY A 342 14.99 25.28 -13.72
CA GLY A 342 14.81 23.93 -13.23
C GLY A 342 13.87 23.89 -12.04
N GLU A 343 14.21 23.10 -11.02
CA GLU A 343 13.44 22.95 -9.80
C GLU A 343 13.51 24.19 -8.91
N SER A 344 12.43 24.40 -8.15
CA SER A 344 12.35 25.48 -7.15
C SER A 344 12.14 24.89 -5.78
N GLU A 345 12.99 25.32 -4.82
CA GLU A 345 12.96 24.85 -3.44
C GLU A 345 13.28 26.00 -2.47
N ASN A 346 12.49 26.13 -1.40
CA ASN A 346 12.72 27.08 -0.30
C ASN A 346 12.91 28.54 -0.76
N GLY A 347 12.20 28.99 -1.83
CA GLY A 347 12.27 30.37 -2.35
C GLY A 347 13.46 30.62 -3.28
N PHE A 348 14.11 29.56 -3.74
CA PHE A 348 15.18 29.59 -4.74
C PHE A 348 14.84 28.70 -5.92
N THR A 349 15.15 29.20 -7.12
CA THR A 349 14.95 28.45 -8.39
C THR A 349 16.31 28.15 -9.04
N GLN A 350 16.45 26.90 -9.48
CA GLN A 350 17.60 26.40 -10.23
C GLN A 350 17.64 27.02 -11.63
N LEU A 351 18.85 27.34 -12.09
CA LEU A 351 19.12 27.76 -13.45
C LEU A 351 19.92 26.68 -14.19
N LEU A 352 19.35 26.14 -15.28
CA LEU A 352 19.91 25.00 -16.01
C LEU A 352 21.00 25.37 -17.04
N ASN A 353 20.93 26.58 -17.63
CA ASN A 353 21.81 27.01 -18.72
C ASN A 353 22.56 28.31 -18.37
N ALA A 354 22.93 28.53 -17.12
CA ALA A 354 23.31 29.82 -16.60
C ALA A 354 24.77 29.93 -16.13
N GLU A 355 25.66 29.11 -16.67
CA GLU A 355 27.12 29.20 -16.38
C GLU A 355 27.68 30.60 -16.61
N PHE A 356 27.11 31.35 -17.58
CA PHE A 356 27.50 32.70 -17.94
C PHE A 356 27.23 33.75 -16.86
N ILE A 357 26.40 33.44 -15.83
CA ILE A 357 26.08 34.36 -14.73
C ILE A 357 26.73 33.98 -13.39
N LYS A 358 27.41 32.84 -13.29
CA LYS A 358 27.97 32.28 -12.04
C LYS A 358 28.76 33.29 -11.22
N ASN A 359 29.48 34.23 -11.88
CA ASN A 359 30.29 35.23 -11.23
C ASN A 359 29.80 36.67 -11.45
N LYS A 360 28.60 36.86 -11.99
CA LYS A 360 28.05 38.19 -12.28
C LYS A 360 27.04 38.57 -11.20
N ASN A 361 26.87 39.88 -11.05
CA ASN A 361 25.81 40.41 -10.23
C ASN A 361 24.48 40.35 -10.97
N VAL A 362 23.47 39.83 -10.31
CA VAL A 362 22.09 39.75 -10.84
C VAL A 362 21.13 40.49 -9.91
N VAL A 363 20.00 40.91 -10.45
CA VAL A 363 18.88 41.42 -9.64
C VAL A 363 18.28 40.22 -8.89
N THR A 364 18.35 40.23 -7.55
CA THR A 364 17.87 39.15 -6.69
C THR A 364 16.50 39.42 -6.06
N LYS A 365 16.05 40.69 -6.09
CA LYS A 365 14.74 41.08 -5.59
C LYS A 365 14.19 42.23 -6.43
N LYS A 366 12.90 42.11 -6.82
CA LYS A 366 12.12 43.19 -7.42
C LYS A 366 10.95 43.51 -6.49
N TYR A 367 10.59 44.80 -6.40
CA TYR A 367 9.27 45.16 -5.86
C TYR A 367 8.29 45.21 -7.03
N THR A 368 7.18 44.52 -6.91
CA THR A 368 6.03 44.70 -7.82
C THR A 368 5.37 46.01 -7.41
N LEU A 369 5.38 47.00 -8.32
CA LEU A 369 4.59 48.23 -8.17
C LEU A 369 3.12 47.92 -8.39
#